data_898d660463403506eb89ab274b1c8482
#
_entry.id   898d660463403506eb89ab274b1c8482
#
_cell.length_a   1.000
_cell.length_b   1.000
_cell.length_c   1.000
_cell.angle_alpha   90.00
_cell.angle_beta   90.00
_cell.angle_gamma   90.00
#
_symmetry.space_group_name_H-M   'P 1'
#
loop_
_entity.id
_entity.type
_entity.pdbx_description
1 polymer ?
#
loop_
_entity_poly.entity_id
_entity_poly.type
_entity_poly.pdbx_seq_one_letter_code
_entity_poly.pdbx_strand_id
1 'polypeptide(L)'
;WTMTFVGPPFTFGFNQLGSNCGLIAPHAAVDYDGTTVWMGHDNFYMFDGQVKNLDCTVRRFIFDRLNQDQKDKIFCGINSEFKEVIWLYPSTGSDECDSYVIYSPNEGYWTYGSSIFTTFADKTVFGNTITTGVTVAGNNLYNNEPDGLYTESGQPMSSFIESADFDMADGNDIMFLSRVIPDFTINDGALTFSIKTKDFPESSTETEKPAPPHTVSNNTVKIDMRARGRQGRVRVS
;
A
#
# COMPACT_ATOMS: atom_id res chain seq x y z
N TRP A 1 18.28 -15.83 -15.27
CA TRP A 1 18.84 -16.37 -16.50
C TRP A 1 18.26 -15.66 -17.70
N THR A 2 19.08 -15.33 -18.70
CA THR A 2 18.62 -14.93 -20.04
C THR A 2 18.74 -16.11 -20.99
N MET A 3 17.77 -16.19 -21.89
CA MET A 3 17.77 -17.12 -23.02
C MET A 3 17.99 -16.34 -24.31
N THR A 4 19.03 -16.67 -25.04
CA THR A 4 19.39 -16.00 -26.30
C THR A 4 19.43 -17.04 -27.42
N PHE A 5 18.85 -16.71 -28.56
CA PHE A 5 18.97 -17.57 -29.76
C PHE A 5 20.40 -17.48 -30.29
N VAL A 6 21.10 -18.60 -30.35
CA VAL A 6 22.51 -18.70 -30.75
C VAL A 6 22.68 -19.44 -32.08
N GLY A 7 21.61 -20.04 -32.65
CA GLY A 7 21.65 -20.81 -33.89
C GLY A 7 22.20 -22.24 -33.69
N PRO A 8 22.23 -23.02 -34.81
CA PRO A 8 22.73 -24.38 -34.78
C PRO A 8 24.20 -24.48 -34.37
N PRO A 9 24.63 -25.54 -33.67
CA PRO A 9 23.85 -26.70 -33.25
C PRO A 9 23.07 -26.47 -31.95
N PHE A 10 23.31 -25.39 -31.23
CA PHE A 10 22.65 -25.04 -29.96
C PHE A 10 21.62 -23.97 -30.27
N THR A 11 20.35 -24.29 -30.34
CA THR A 11 19.28 -23.34 -30.65
C THR A 11 19.24 -22.17 -29.70
N PHE A 12 19.44 -22.40 -28.41
CA PHE A 12 19.43 -21.37 -27.36
C PHE A 12 20.62 -21.50 -26.44
N GLY A 13 21.18 -20.37 -26.05
CA GLY A 13 22.14 -20.22 -24.97
C GLY A 13 21.47 -19.63 -23.72
N PHE A 14 21.95 -20.04 -22.53
CA PHE A 14 21.44 -19.53 -21.24
C PHE A 14 22.59 -18.90 -20.47
N ASN A 15 22.39 -17.66 -20.04
CA ASN A 15 23.35 -16.95 -19.21
C ASN A 15 22.72 -16.58 -17.87
N GLN A 16 23.43 -16.82 -16.79
CA GLN A 16 23.02 -16.37 -15.46
C GLN A 16 23.32 -14.87 -15.30
N LEU A 17 22.31 -14.09 -14.99
CA LEU A 17 22.41 -12.64 -14.81
C LEU A 17 22.57 -12.22 -13.35
N GLY A 18 22.20 -13.04 -12.40
CA GLY A 18 22.29 -12.77 -10.98
C GLY A 18 22.21 -14.02 -10.14
N SER A 19 22.58 -13.89 -8.89
CA SER A 19 22.48 -14.93 -7.85
C SER A 19 21.64 -14.39 -6.68
N ASN A 20 20.98 -15.26 -5.95
CA ASN A 20 20.14 -14.95 -4.79
C ASN A 20 18.98 -13.97 -5.08
N CYS A 21 18.55 -13.88 -6.33
CA CYS A 21 17.46 -13.04 -6.79
C CYS A 21 16.29 -13.88 -7.36
N GLY A 22 16.11 -15.08 -6.81
CA GLY A 22 15.06 -16.00 -7.25
C GLY A 22 13.66 -15.46 -7.03
N LEU A 23 12.74 -15.81 -7.94
CA LEU A 23 11.33 -15.51 -7.84
C LEU A 23 10.70 -16.31 -6.70
N ILE A 24 9.89 -15.68 -5.87
CA ILE A 24 9.26 -16.35 -4.72
C ILE A 24 8.09 -17.26 -5.13
N ALA A 25 7.35 -16.87 -6.18
CA ALA A 25 6.16 -17.58 -6.68
C ALA A 25 6.01 -17.40 -8.20
N PRO A 26 5.33 -18.32 -8.92
CA PRO A 26 5.20 -18.26 -10.38
C PRO A 26 4.60 -16.97 -10.93
N HIS A 27 3.71 -16.33 -10.18
CA HIS A 27 2.99 -15.11 -10.58
C HIS A 27 3.47 -13.85 -9.85
N ALA A 28 4.66 -13.88 -9.22
CA ALA A 28 5.19 -12.77 -8.45
C ALA A 28 6.05 -11.79 -9.25
N ALA A 29 6.00 -11.85 -10.59
CA ALA A 29 6.76 -10.98 -11.50
C ALA A 29 5.86 -10.37 -12.56
N VAL A 30 6.22 -9.16 -13.01
CA VAL A 30 5.56 -8.47 -14.10
C VAL A 30 6.57 -7.62 -14.88
N ASP A 31 6.28 -7.36 -16.14
CA ASP A 31 7.02 -6.41 -16.97
C ASP A 31 6.30 -5.06 -16.95
N TYR A 32 7.00 -4.01 -16.51
CA TYR A 32 6.51 -2.65 -16.48
C TYR A 32 7.43 -1.77 -17.35
N ASP A 33 6.92 -1.29 -18.45
CA ASP A 33 7.61 -0.39 -19.40
C ASP A 33 9.03 -0.86 -19.79
N GLY A 34 9.14 -2.16 -20.12
CA GLY A 34 10.40 -2.79 -20.51
C GLY A 34 11.35 -3.11 -19.34
N THR A 35 10.91 -2.90 -18.11
CA THR A 35 11.61 -3.30 -16.90
C THR A 35 10.84 -4.42 -16.22
N THR A 36 11.47 -5.55 -16.02
CA THR A 36 10.86 -6.65 -15.28
C THR A 36 11.08 -6.43 -13.79
N VAL A 37 10.01 -6.47 -12.99
CA VAL A 37 10.07 -6.37 -11.53
C VAL A 37 9.48 -7.62 -10.89
N TRP A 38 10.04 -8.06 -9.77
CA TRP A 38 9.56 -9.27 -9.09
C TRP A 38 9.81 -9.26 -7.59
N MET A 39 8.99 -10.02 -6.89
CA MET A 39 9.18 -10.34 -5.49
C MET A 39 10.04 -11.60 -5.36
N GLY A 40 11.15 -11.49 -4.68
CA GLY A 40 12.00 -12.60 -4.31
C GLY A 40 11.69 -13.15 -2.92
N HIS A 41 12.57 -14.00 -2.39
CA HIS A 41 12.34 -14.64 -1.10
C HIS A 41 12.51 -13.70 0.10
N ASP A 42 13.28 -12.63 -0.05
CA ASP A 42 13.64 -11.71 1.02
C ASP A 42 13.68 -10.23 0.58
N ASN A 43 13.53 -9.97 -0.71
CA ASN A 43 13.62 -8.63 -1.27
C ASN A 43 12.83 -8.53 -2.58
N PHE A 44 12.69 -7.31 -3.06
CA PHE A 44 12.18 -7.01 -4.41
C PHE A 44 13.36 -6.72 -5.34
N TYR A 45 13.19 -7.10 -6.59
CA TYR A 45 14.23 -6.99 -7.62
C TYR A 45 13.65 -6.39 -8.89
N MET A 46 14.54 -5.80 -9.68
CA MET A 46 14.24 -5.30 -11.02
C MET A 46 15.31 -5.72 -12.01
N PHE A 47 14.92 -5.79 -13.27
CA PHE A 47 15.80 -6.04 -14.40
C PHE A 47 15.52 -5.03 -15.52
N ASP A 48 16.50 -4.18 -15.79
CA ASP A 48 16.55 -3.18 -16.85
C ASP A 48 17.73 -3.41 -17.81
N GLY A 49 18.18 -4.62 -17.94
CA GLY A 49 19.45 -5.05 -18.57
C GLY A 49 20.43 -5.60 -17.54
N GLN A 50 20.28 -5.25 -16.28
CA GLN A 50 21.00 -5.82 -15.14
C GLN A 50 20.04 -6.08 -14.00
N VAL A 51 20.32 -7.13 -13.21
CA VAL A 51 19.55 -7.39 -11.99
C VAL A 51 19.99 -6.44 -10.89
N LYS A 52 19.04 -5.71 -10.33
CA LYS A 52 19.24 -4.77 -9.22
C LYS A 52 18.27 -5.06 -8.09
N ASN A 53 18.68 -4.77 -6.87
CA ASN A 53 17.76 -4.70 -5.75
C ASN A 53 16.85 -3.48 -5.94
N LEU A 54 15.58 -3.67 -5.66
CA LEU A 54 14.62 -2.59 -5.59
C LEU A 54 14.45 -2.21 -4.13
N ASP A 55 14.96 -1.02 -3.77
CA ASP A 55 14.93 -0.56 -2.38
C ASP A 55 13.49 -0.38 -1.91
N CYS A 56 13.10 -1.19 -0.93
CA CYS A 56 11.75 -1.21 -0.39
C CYS A 56 11.77 -0.76 1.08
N THR A 57 11.19 0.40 1.34
CA THR A 57 11.13 0.99 2.69
C THR A 57 10.29 0.17 3.67
N VAL A 58 9.33 -0.60 3.14
CA VAL A 58 8.42 -1.45 3.93
C VAL A 58 8.79 -2.94 3.86
N ARG A 59 9.96 -3.28 3.31
CA ARG A 59 10.42 -4.65 3.10
C ARG A 59 10.26 -5.54 4.33
N ARG A 60 10.80 -5.08 5.46
CA ARG A 60 10.77 -5.85 6.71
C ARG A 60 9.34 -6.13 7.17
N PHE A 61 8.48 -5.12 7.10
CA PHE A 61 7.08 -5.27 7.47
C PHE A 61 6.36 -6.35 6.65
N ILE A 62 6.65 -6.43 5.35
CA ILE A 62 6.01 -7.37 4.43
C ILE A 62 6.54 -8.79 4.65
N PHE A 63 7.87 -8.98 4.61
CA PHE A 63 8.47 -10.31 4.69
C PHE A 63 8.35 -10.95 6.09
N ASP A 64 8.32 -10.16 7.17
CA ASP A 64 8.09 -10.65 8.53
C ASP A 64 6.63 -11.14 8.72
N ARG A 65 5.70 -10.69 7.88
CA ARG A 65 4.28 -11.03 7.95
C ARG A 65 3.78 -11.95 6.84
N LEU A 66 4.63 -12.27 5.90
CA LEU A 66 4.27 -13.14 4.79
C LEU A 66 4.05 -14.58 5.27
N ASN A 67 2.94 -15.19 4.85
CA ASN A 67 2.71 -16.62 5.04
C ASN A 67 3.54 -17.42 4.03
N GLN A 68 4.68 -17.96 4.50
CA GLN A 68 5.60 -18.72 3.66
C GLN A 68 5.00 -20.03 3.14
N ASP A 69 4.05 -20.62 3.85
CA ASP A 69 3.41 -21.89 3.45
C ASP A 69 2.45 -21.68 2.26
N GLN A 70 1.93 -20.46 2.10
CA GLN A 70 0.99 -20.08 1.05
C GLN A 70 1.61 -19.15 -0.01
N LYS A 71 2.93 -19.02 -0.06
CA LYS A 71 3.64 -18.11 -0.97
C LYS A 71 3.32 -18.30 -2.44
N ASP A 72 2.98 -19.53 -2.86
CA ASP A 72 2.65 -19.84 -4.25
C ASP A 72 1.41 -19.11 -4.77
N LYS A 73 0.60 -18.54 -3.86
CA LYS A 73 -0.57 -17.72 -4.17
C LYS A 73 -0.25 -16.25 -4.43
N ILE A 74 1.00 -15.82 -4.24
CA ILE A 74 1.40 -14.45 -4.51
C ILE A 74 1.16 -14.13 -5.97
N PHE A 75 0.51 -13.00 -6.21
CA PHE A 75 0.16 -12.52 -7.53
C PHE A 75 0.63 -11.09 -7.73
N CYS A 76 1.28 -10.83 -8.87
CA CYS A 76 1.76 -9.52 -9.27
C CYS A 76 0.98 -9.01 -10.48
N GLY A 77 0.65 -7.73 -10.49
CA GLY A 77 -0.02 -7.07 -11.59
C GLY A 77 0.42 -5.62 -11.74
N ILE A 78 0.02 -5.00 -12.84
CA ILE A 78 0.24 -3.58 -13.13
C ILE A 78 -1.09 -2.86 -13.05
N ASN A 79 -1.07 -1.69 -12.44
CA ASN A 79 -2.10 -0.69 -12.59
C ASN A 79 -1.60 0.37 -13.57
N SER A 80 -1.98 0.26 -14.83
CA SER A 80 -1.52 1.17 -15.88
C SER A 80 -2.05 2.60 -15.72
N GLU A 81 -3.18 2.78 -15.07
CA GLU A 81 -3.80 4.09 -14.86
C GLU A 81 -2.97 4.92 -13.87
N PHE A 82 -2.58 4.33 -12.76
CA PHE A 82 -1.78 4.99 -11.72
C PHE A 82 -0.27 4.72 -11.87
N LYS A 83 0.14 3.91 -12.86
CA LYS A 83 1.54 3.56 -13.12
C LYS A 83 2.20 2.89 -11.90
N GLU A 84 1.53 1.88 -11.39
CA GLU A 84 1.91 1.15 -10.19
C GLU A 84 2.09 -0.33 -10.47
N VAL A 85 2.93 -0.96 -9.68
CA VAL A 85 3.07 -2.41 -9.62
C VAL A 85 2.53 -2.90 -8.29
N ILE A 86 1.63 -3.88 -8.33
CA ILE A 86 0.91 -4.40 -7.17
C ILE A 86 1.28 -5.86 -6.95
N TRP A 87 1.65 -6.23 -5.74
CA TRP A 87 1.74 -7.63 -5.29
C TRP A 87 0.67 -7.89 -4.26
N LEU A 88 -0.18 -8.88 -4.55
CA LEU A 88 -1.13 -9.45 -3.61
C LEU A 88 -0.44 -10.63 -2.93
N TYR A 89 -0.53 -10.72 -1.61
CA TYR A 89 0.15 -11.78 -0.86
C TYR A 89 -0.66 -12.22 0.36
N PRO A 90 -0.54 -13.48 0.78
CA PRO A 90 -1.15 -13.97 2.01
C PRO A 90 -0.34 -13.53 3.22
N SER A 91 -0.99 -12.92 4.20
CA SER A 91 -0.38 -12.58 5.48
C SER A 91 -0.32 -13.79 6.42
N THR A 92 0.46 -13.68 7.50
CA THR A 92 0.58 -14.74 8.51
C THR A 92 -0.77 -15.15 9.06
N GLY A 93 -1.11 -16.42 8.93
CA GLY A 93 -2.38 -17.00 9.37
C GLY A 93 -3.50 -16.94 8.32
N SER A 94 -3.27 -16.36 7.16
CA SER A 94 -4.21 -16.38 6.05
C SER A 94 -3.85 -17.46 5.03
N ASP A 95 -4.87 -18.17 4.55
CA ASP A 95 -4.71 -19.17 3.48
C ASP A 95 -4.86 -18.59 2.07
N GLU A 96 -5.35 -17.35 1.95
CA GLU A 96 -5.51 -16.63 0.68
C GLU A 96 -4.87 -15.25 0.76
N CYS A 97 -4.66 -14.60 -0.40
CA CYS A 97 -4.18 -13.23 -0.44
C CYS A 97 -5.18 -12.31 0.28
N ASP A 98 -4.71 -11.64 1.31
CA ASP A 98 -5.46 -10.71 2.16
C ASP A 98 -4.75 -9.37 2.34
N SER A 99 -3.58 -9.25 1.74
CA SER A 99 -2.71 -8.09 1.86
C SER A 99 -2.10 -7.72 0.51
N TYR A 100 -1.76 -6.44 0.36
CA TYR A 100 -1.08 -5.97 -0.83
C TYR A 100 0.11 -5.07 -0.48
N VAL A 101 1.02 -4.98 -1.42
CA VAL A 101 2.07 -3.97 -1.47
C VAL A 101 2.12 -3.38 -2.87
N ILE A 102 2.23 -2.06 -2.95
CA ILE A 102 2.30 -1.30 -4.20
C ILE A 102 3.63 -0.58 -4.27
N TYR A 103 4.23 -0.61 -5.43
CA TYR A 103 5.39 0.18 -5.80
C TYR A 103 5.04 1.13 -6.94
N SER A 104 5.33 2.42 -6.77
CA SER A 104 5.26 3.41 -7.84
C SER A 104 6.65 3.64 -8.45
N PRO A 105 6.93 3.11 -9.66
CA PRO A 105 8.24 3.25 -10.28
C PRO A 105 8.62 4.71 -10.58
N ASN A 106 7.63 5.54 -10.90
CA ASN A 106 7.89 6.94 -11.28
C ASN A 106 8.25 7.82 -10.09
N GLU A 107 7.69 7.54 -8.93
CA GLU A 107 7.85 8.35 -7.73
C GLU A 107 8.73 7.70 -6.67
N GLY A 108 9.01 6.42 -6.82
CA GLY A 108 9.90 5.67 -5.95
C GLY A 108 9.35 5.36 -4.56
N TYR A 109 8.03 5.49 -4.35
CA TYR A 109 7.43 5.20 -3.05
C TYR A 109 6.79 3.80 -3.00
N TRP A 110 6.60 3.34 -1.77
CA TRP A 110 5.94 2.09 -1.46
C TRP A 110 4.74 2.32 -0.56
N THR A 111 3.63 1.65 -0.86
CA THR A 111 2.46 1.60 0.02
C THR A 111 2.04 0.15 0.26
N TYR A 112 1.29 -0.09 1.32
CA TYR A 112 0.77 -1.42 1.65
C TYR A 112 -0.57 -1.29 2.35
N GLY A 113 -1.33 -2.37 2.33
CA GLY A 113 -2.63 -2.43 2.99
C GLY A 113 -3.21 -3.84 2.99
N SER A 114 -4.45 -3.95 3.42
CA SER A 114 -5.24 -5.17 3.33
C SER A 114 -6.14 -5.13 2.10
N SER A 115 -6.39 -6.28 1.51
CA SER A 115 -7.26 -6.44 0.35
C SER A 115 -7.97 -7.78 0.42
N ILE A 116 -9.17 -7.83 -0.12
CA ILE A 116 -9.92 -9.09 -0.27
C ILE A 116 -9.67 -9.76 -1.63
N PHE A 117 -8.80 -9.19 -2.44
CA PHE A 117 -8.55 -9.67 -3.80
C PHE A 117 -7.42 -10.68 -3.83
N THR A 118 -7.57 -11.70 -4.69
CA THR A 118 -6.60 -12.78 -4.86
C THR A 118 -5.85 -12.71 -6.17
N THR A 119 -6.42 -12.04 -7.17
CA THR A 119 -5.81 -11.81 -8.48
C THR A 119 -6.15 -10.42 -8.97
N PHE A 120 -5.42 -9.97 -9.96
CA PHE A 120 -5.54 -8.64 -10.51
C PHE A 120 -5.34 -8.69 -12.03
N ALA A 121 -6.16 -7.97 -12.78
CA ALA A 121 -5.97 -7.78 -14.20
C ALA A 121 -6.07 -6.28 -14.52
N ASP A 122 -5.04 -5.77 -15.16
CA ASP A 122 -5.07 -4.44 -15.77
C ASP A 122 -6.13 -4.41 -16.87
N LYS A 123 -6.29 -3.36 -17.55
CA LYS A 123 -7.29 -3.08 -18.59
C LYS A 123 -7.85 -4.32 -19.28
N THR A 124 -9.16 -4.50 -19.18
CA THR A 124 -9.87 -5.57 -19.85
C THR A 124 -10.40 -5.13 -21.21
N VAL A 125 -10.86 -6.08 -22.03
CA VAL A 125 -11.52 -5.81 -23.32
C VAL A 125 -12.81 -4.99 -23.19
N PHE A 126 -13.36 -4.87 -21.99
CA PHE A 126 -14.62 -4.16 -21.73
C PHE A 126 -14.43 -2.70 -21.28
N GLY A 127 -13.21 -2.23 -21.12
CA GLY A 127 -12.95 -0.85 -20.71
C GLY A 127 -11.57 -0.62 -20.12
N ASN A 128 -11.40 0.58 -19.61
CA ASN A 128 -10.15 1.02 -18.96
C ASN A 128 -10.10 0.71 -17.47
N THR A 129 -11.15 0.13 -16.93
CA THR A 129 -11.31 -0.14 -15.51
C THR A 129 -10.57 -1.42 -15.13
N ILE A 130 -9.86 -1.38 -14.06
CA ILE A 130 -9.14 -2.52 -13.50
C ILE A 130 -10.16 -3.51 -12.94
N THR A 131 -10.04 -4.76 -13.33
CA THR A 131 -10.84 -5.85 -12.76
C THR A 131 -9.98 -6.69 -11.85
N THR A 132 -10.50 -6.93 -10.67
CA THR A 132 -9.86 -7.87 -9.75
C THR A 132 -10.55 -9.22 -9.80
N GLY A 133 -9.78 -10.23 -9.45
CA GLY A 133 -10.28 -11.58 -9.42
C GLY A 133 -11.19 -11.88 -8.24
N VAL A 134 -11.34 -13.15 -8.00
CA VAL A 134 -12.24 -13.73 -7.00
C VAL A 134 -11.82 -13.35 -5.57
N THR A 135 -12.76 -12.91 -4.77
CA THR A 135 -12.51 -12.61 -3.36
C THR A 135 -12.64 -13.84 -2.48
N VAL A 136 -12.00 -13.82 -1.32
CA VAL A 136 -12.14 -14.86 -0.28
C VAL A 136 -13.59 -15.02 0.17
N ALA A 137 -14.38 -13.94 0.16
CA ALA A 137 -15.76 -13.93 0.60
C ALA A 137 -16.78 -14.41 -0.46
N GLY A 138 -16.36 -14.63 -1.71
CA GLY A 138 -17.24 -15.07 -2.79
C GLY A 138 -16.58 -15.11 -4.15
N ASN A 139 -17.17 -15.83 -5.08
CA ASN A 139 -16.67 -16.00 -6.44
C ASN A 139 -17.15 -14.86 -7.35
N ASN A 140 -16.80 -13.61 -6.99
CA ASN A 140 -17.19 -12.43 -7.74
C ASN A 140 -15.99 -11.78 -8.43
N LEU A 141 -16.24 -11.21 -9.60
CA LEU A 141 -15.33 -10.28 -10.24
C LEU A 141 -15.80 -8.86 -9.91
N TYR A 142 -14.86 -8.00 -9.61
CA TYR A 142 -15.13 -6.60 -9.32
C TYR A 142 -14.43 -5.70 -10.33
N ASN A 143 -15.11 -4.65 -10.74
CA ASN A 143 -14.43 -3.52 -11.35
C ASN A 143 -13.84 -2.68 -10.23
N ASN A 144 -12.54 -2.48 -10.28
CA ASN A 144 -11.85 -1.61 -9.34
C ASN A 144 -11.75 -0.21 -9.91
N GLU A 145 -11.83 0.75 -8.99
CA GLU A 145 -11.62 2.16 -9.27
C GLU A 145 -12.48 2.72 -10.42
N PRO A 146 -13.78 2.31 -10.53
CA PRO A 146 -14.65 2.93 -11.51
C PRO A 146 -14.90 4.40 -11.11
N ASP A 147 -14.89 5.29 -12.11
CA ASP A 147 -15.12 6.71 -11.90
C ASP A 147 -16.38 6.97 -11.08
N GLY A 148 -16.24 7.80 -10.03
CA GLY A 148 -17.35 8.26 -9.21
C GLY A 148 -17.93 7.25 -8.22
N LEU A 149 -17.29 6.10 -8.03
CA LEU A 149 -17.66 5.12 -7.00
C LEU A 149 -16.57 5.01 -5.93
N TYR A 150 -16.96 5.24 -4.67
CA TYR A 150 -16.07 5.23 -3.51
C TYR A 150 -16.52 4.15 -2.51
N THR A 151 -16.81 2.94 -3.02
CA THR A 151 -17.33 1.85 -2.23
C THR A 151 -16.51 0.58 -2.45
N GLU A 152 -16.33 -0.21 -1.40
CA GLU A 152 -15.79 -1.56 -1.48
C GLU A 152 -16.93 -2.56 -1.27
N SER A 153 -17.16 -3.43 -2.26
CA SER A 153 -18.27 -4.40 -2.22
C SER A 153 -19.63 -3.77 -1.91
N GLY A 154 -19.87 -2.54 -2.39
CA GLY A 154 -21.11 -1.80 -2.17
C GLY A 154 -21.21 -1.12 -0.79
N GLN A 155 -20.16 -1.18 0.03
CA GLN A 155 -20.09 -0.47 1.31
C GLN A 155 -19.15 0.75 1.19
N PRO A 156 -19.43 1.87 1.87
CA PRO A 156 -18.54 3.02 1.87
C PRO A 156 -17.14 2.63 2.34
N MET A 157 -16.11 3.07 1.62
CA MET A 157 -14.72 2.87 2.03
C MET A 157 -14.40 3.72 3.26
N SER A 158 -13.75 3.12 4.25
CA SER A 158 -13.18 3.86 5.37
C SER A 158 -11.82 4.41 5.00
N SER A 159 -11.76 5.69 4.69
CA SER A 159 -10.52 6.37 4.30
C SER A 159 -10.03 7.28 5.41
N PHE A 160 -8.73 7.34 5.61
CA PHE A 160 -8.13 8.28 6.55
C PHE A 160 -6.71 8.66 6.13
N ILE A 161 -6.29 9.84 6.58
CA ILE A 161 -4.90 10.28 6.56
C ILE A 161 -4.47 10.51 8.00
N GLU A 162 -3.35 9.93 8.39
CA GLU A 162 -2.77 10.10 9.71
C GLU A 162 -1.30 10.52 9.57
N SER A 163 -0.91 11.59 10.25
CA SER A 163 0.48 12.06 10.23
C SER A 163 1.40 11.12 11.02
N ALA A 164 2.70 11.23 10.80
CA ALA A 164 3.66 10.72 11.77
C ALA A 164 3.51 11.47 13.12
N ASP A 165 4.08 10.90 14.17
CA ASP A 165 4.17 11.59 15.46
C ASP A 165 5.03 12.85 15.30
N PHE A 166 4.53 13.95 15.83
CA PHE A 166 5.27 15.20 15.94
C PHE A 166 5.38 15.62 17.42
N ASP A 167 6.43 16.30 17.74
CA ASP A 167 6.67 16.87 19.07
C ASP A 167 7.12 18.33 18.98
N MET A 168 7.22 18.96 20.12
CA MET A 168 7.81 20.28 20.27
C MET A 168 9.08 20.16 21.13
N ALA A 169 10.11 20.91 20.79
CA ALA A 169 11.37 20.94 21.54
C ALA A 169 11.98 19.55 21.78
N ASP A 170 12.11 18.75 20.70
CA ASP A 170 12.67 17.39 20.73
C ASP A 170 11.99 16.45 21.73
N GLY A 171 10.69 16.66 21.98
CA GLY A 171 9.89 15.81 22.86
C GLY A 171 10.15 16.00 24.37
N ASN A 172 10.97 16.98 24.75
CA ASN A 172 11.24 17.27 26.16
C ASN A 172 10.07 17.98 26.85
N ASP A 173 9.33 18.77 26.09
CA ASP A 173 8.24 19.59 26.61
C ASP A 173 6.86 18.92 26.42
N ILE A 174 5.92 19.32 27.26
CA ILE A 174 4.52 18.90 27.10
C ILE A 174 3.82 19.92 26.21
N MET A 175 3.36 19.44 25.09
CA MET A 175 2.54 20.18 24.15
C MET A 175 1.11 20.32 24.69
N PHE A 176 0.54 21.51 24.58
CA PHE A 176 -0.87 21.76 24.83
C PHE A 176 -1.52 22.40 23.60
N LEU A 177 -2.44 21.68 22.99
CA LEU A 177 -3.19 22.14 21.82
C LEU A 177 -4.59 22.57 22.25
N SER A 178 -4.89 23.85 22.06
CA SER A 178 -6.18 24.45 22.44
C SER A 178 -7.09 24.67 21.25
N ARG A 179 -6.51 24.76 20.05
CA ARG A 179 -7.26 25.08 18.82
C ARG A 179 -6.52 24.58 17.58
N VAL A 180 -7.31 24.19 16.58
CA VAL A 180 -6.87 23.99 15.19
C VAL A 180 -7.71 24.89 14.29
N ILE A 181 -7.08 25.49 13.30
CA ILE A 181 -7.73 26.20 12.21
C ILE A 181 -7.60 25.31 10.99
N PRO A 182 -8.68 24.65 10.55
CA PRO A 182 -8.63 23.78 9.39
C PRO A 182 -8.55 24.62 8.11
N ASP A 183 -7.80 24.13 7.14
CA ASP A 183 -7.74 24.65 5.79
C ASP A 183 -7.99 23.47 4.83
N PHE A 184 -9.26 23.16 4.63
CA PHE A 184 -9.72 22.05 3.80
C PHE A 184 -10.69 22.54 2.74
N THR A 185 -10.57 22.00 1.54
CA THR A 185 -11.60 22.08 0.53
C THR A 185 -12.33 20.73 0.51
N ILE A 186 -13.61 20.74 0.86
CA ILE A 186 -14.46 19.54 0.86
C ILE A 186 -15.40 19.67 -0.33
N ASN A 187 -15.25 18.77 -1.30
CA ASN A 187 -16.09 18.78 -2.50
C ASN A 187 -17.43 18.09 -2.24
N ASP A 188 -17.42 17.01 -1.46
CA ASP A 188 -18.62 16.26 -1.09
C ASP A 188 -18.40 15.53 0.25
N GLY A 189 -19.49 15.29 0.99
CA GLY A 189 -19.46 14.59 2.26
C GLY A 189 -19.03 15.45 3.45
N ALA A 190 -18.55 14.81 4.47
CA ALA A 190 -18.01 15.40 5.70
C ALA A 190 -16.73 14.71 6.11
N LEU A 191 -15.77 15.47 6.61
CA LEU A 191 -14.54 14.94 7.18
C LEU A 191 -14.65 14.94 8.70
N THR A 192 -13.99 14.01 9.36
CA THR A 192 -13.79 14.04 10.80
C THR A 192 -12.32 14.31 11.12
N PHE A 193 -12.09 15.12 12.14
CA PHE A 193 -10.77 15.54 12.57
C PHE A 193 -10.55 15.16 14.02
N SER A 194 -9.38 14.58 14.31
CA SER A 194 -8.91 14.35 15.67
C SER A 194 -7.39 14.44 15.76
N ILE A 195 -6.92 14.63 16.99
CA ILE A 195 -5.51 14.53 17.35
C ILE A 195 -5.37 13.45 18.41
N LYS A 196 -4.47 12.52 18.16
CA LYS A 196 -4.06 11.53 19.16
C LYS A 196 -2.80 12.03 19.82
N THR A 197 -2.76 12.00 21.14
CA THR A 197 -1.59 12.43 21.93
C THR A 197 -1.11 11.32 22.83
N LYS A 198 0.20 11.26 23.07
CA LYS A 198 0.85 10.35 24.01
C LYS A 198 1.92 11.06 24.83
N ASP A 199 2.18 10.56 26.03
CA ASP A 199 3.14 11.18 26.96
C ASP A 199 4.57 10.68 26.73
N PHE A 200 4.74 9.49 26.15
CA PHE A 200 6.05 8.89 25.86
C PHE A 200 6.02 8.24 24.49
N PRO A 201 7.15 8.23 23.76
CA PRO A 201 7.23 7.66 22.40
C PRO A 201 6.76 6.20 22.30
N GLU A 202 7.09 5.38 23.29
CA GLU A 202 6.73 3.95 23.33
C GLU A 202 5.39 3.68 24.05
N SER A 203 4.64 4.71 24.41
CA SER A 203 3.35 4.52 25.08
C SER A 203 2.36 3.83 24.14
N SER A 204 1.79 2.75 24.60
CA SER A 204 0.66 2.08 23.92
C SER A 204 -0.67 2.79 24.17
N THR A 205 -0.70 3.73 25.12
CA THR A 205 -1.90 4.50 25.47
C THR A 205 -1.88 5.83 24.73
N GLU A 206 -2.85 6.04 23.87
CA GLU A 206 -3.09 7.29 23.15
C GLU A 206 -4.38 7.94 23.67
N THR A 207 -4.39 9.26 23.74
CA THR A 207 -5.59 10.03 24.04
C THR A 207 -6.04 10.77 22.81
N GLU A 208 -7.23 10.46 22.31
CA GLU A 208 -7.83 11.13 21.14
C GLU A 208 -8.65 12.34 21.56
N LYS A 209 -8.44 13.47 20.91
CA LYS A 209 -9.16 14.73 21.11
C LYS A 209 -9.45 15.45 19.79
N PRO A 210 -10.65 16.07 19.61
CA PRO A 210 -11.80 15.93 20.50
C PRO A 210 -12.32 14.49 20.50
N ALA A 211 -13.03 14.13 21.54
CA ALA A 211 -13.69 12.84 21.66
C ALA A 211 -15.20 13.09 21.87
N PRO A 212 -16.07 12.70 20.90
CA PRO A 212 -15.76 12.08 19.61
C PRO A 212 -14.98 13.01 18.65
N PRO A 213 -14.38 12.50 17.55
CA PRO A 213 -13.76 13.31 16.52
C PRO A 213 -14.70 14.42 16.01
N HIS A 214 -14.14 15.58 15.69
CA HIS A 214 -14.93 16.73 15.26
C HIS A 214 -15.28 16.65 13.78
N THR A 215 -16.56 16.77 13.44
CA THR A 215 -16.98 16.84 12.03
C THR A 215 -16.64 18.21 11.44
N VAL A 216 -15.90 18.22 10.35
CA VAL A 216 -15.45 19.41 9.65
C VAL A 216 -16.27 19.60 8.38
N SER A 217 -16.70 20.81 8.12
CA SER A 217 -17.35 21.25 6.89
C SER A 217 -16.63 22.46 6.32
N ASN A 218 -16.96 22.86 5.08
CA ASN A 218 -16.39 24.05 4.45
C ASN A 218 -16.63 25.36 5.25
N ASN A 219 -17.59 25.35 6.19
CA ASN A 219 -17.90 26.49 7.05
C ASN A 219 -17.18 26.42 8.42
N THR A 220 -16.39 25.40 8.67
CA THR A 220 -15.69 25.23 9.94
C THR A 220 -14.49 26.17 10.01
N VAL A 221 -14.61 27.26 10.76
CA VAL A 221 -13.54 28.27 10.90
C VAL A 221 -12.46 27.81 11.88
N LYS A 222 -12.84 27.08 12.92
CA LYS A 222 -11.93 26.62 13.98
C LYS A 222 -12.48 25.39 14.68
N ILE A 223 -11.59 24.62 15.27
CA ILE A 223 -11.89 23.50 16.15
C ILE A 223 -11.23 23.79 17.50
N ASP A 224 -12.02 24.13 18.50
CA ASP A 224 -11.51 24.31 19.85
C ASP A 224 -11.38 22.93 20.52
N MET A 225 -10.23 22.64 21.12
CA MET A 225 -9.94 21.36 21.75
C MET A 225 -9.04 21.53 22.96
N ARG A 226 -8.86 20.44 23.71
CA ARG A 226 -7.87 20.36 24.81
C ARG A 226 -7.12 19.05 24.69
N ALA A 227 -6.05 19.06 23.90
CA ALA A 227 -5.17 17.93 23.75
C ALA A 227 -3.83 18.22 24.44
N ARG A 228 -3.32 17.27 25.21
CA ARG A 228 -2.06 17.40 25.96
C ARG A 228 -1.26 16.12 25.79
N GLY A 229 0.02 16.25 25.56
CA GLY A 229 0.97 15.15 25.47
C GLY A 229 2.35 15.64 25.06
N ARG A 230 3.34 14.80 25.05
CA ARG A 230 4.67 15.10 24.51
C ARG A 230 4.71 14.94 23.01
N GLN A 231 3.97 13.99 22.50
CA GLN A 231 3.85 13.74 21.06
C GLN A 231 2.40 13.79 20.63
N GLY A 232 2.18 14.22 19.40
CA GLY A 232 0.87 14.32 18.79
C GLY A 232 0.88 13.74 17.38
N ARG A 233 -0.30 13.30 16.93
CA ARG A 233 -0.56 12.76 15.61
C ARG A 233 -1.91 13.27 15.14
N VAL A 234 -1.94 13.87 13.97
CA VAL A 234 -3.19 14.36 13.36
C VAL A 234 -3.83 13.25 12.56
N ARG A 235 -5.13 13.09 12.70
CA ARG A 235 -5.94 12.17 11.91
C ARG A 235 -7.13 12.90 11.29
N VAL A 236 -7.32 12.66 9.99
CA VAL A 236 -8.48 13.09 9.20
C VAL A 236 -9.07 11.85 8.54
N SER A 237 -10.36 11.66 8.68
CA SER A 237 -11.09 10.50 8.12
C SER A 237 -12.44 10.89 7.54
#